data_bcb3992dad3cf2fc4b6a8e59c4e939eb
#
_entry.id   bcb3992dad3cf2fc4b6a8e59c4e939eb
#
_cell.length_a   1.000
_cell.length_b   1.000
_cell.length_c   1.000
_cell.angle_alpha   90.00
_cell.angle_beta   90.00
_cell.angle_gamma   90.00
#
_symmetry.space_group_name_H-M   'P 1'
#
loop_
_entity.id
_entity.type
_entity.pdbx_description
1 polymer ?
#
loop_
_entity_poly.entity_id
_entity_poly.type
_entity_poly.pdbx_seq_one_letter_code
_entity_poly.pdbx_strand_id
1 'polypeptide(L)'
;MLGIVISRADEASAHIGEQLLDIAAWNRREDSSRPDGDGGGTVYERDGVQLREFDGPHLHLDRPADAFDDPSLLAFASKHSGETGRLLTAHHTGNFGPADHGGEAGAFARACPNAHAHVLARLDEHAPERYEVGMECTHHGPTAVGAPSMFVEVGSSEAEWEDPEAARAVARAILDLQGVEPDREPENGGDWSRRQLVGVGGGHYAPRFERVIRETDWAIGHVAADWGLDALGDLDAPASRDVLQEAFEASRAAYALIDGDRPAVREALAALDCRAVSETWVRETDGVDLGLVRRIEQAVQSVEDGLRFGERATDGIDGEFAVVDLPTALLDEVRGIDREATYAALAETALAFGTDQGGTRPTSPAVLAAEHERERIVDQLLDTLRQRYDSVERDGDAAVARETVFDPERARSLGIPEGPAFGRLADGEPVEVDGEQIPPGVVRVEQETRFSLTD
;
A
#
# COMPACT_ATOMS: atom_id res chain seq x y z
N MET A 1 -27.45 5.63 -0.74
CA MET A 1 -28.14 4.51 -1.45
C MET A 1 -27.27 4.06 -2.61
N LEU A 2 -27.22 2.74 -2.91
CA LEU A 2 -26.56 2.18 -4.09
C LEU A 2 -27.52 2.25 -5.30
N GLY A 3 -27.07 2.90 -6.39
CA GLY A 3 -27.73 2.82 -7.68
C GLY A 3 -27.02 1.82 -8.60
N ILE A 4 -27.78 0.97 -9.27
CA ILE A 4 -27.28 0.01 -10.27
C ILE A 4 -27.79 0.41 -11.64
N VAL A 5 -26.85 0.65 -12.56
CA VAL A 5 -27.13 1.08 -13.93
C VAL A 5 -26.97 -0.09 -14.87
N ILE A 6 -28.06 -0.46 -15.55
CA ILE A 6 -28.09 -1.50 -16.59
C ILE A 6 -28.31 -0.83 -17.94
N SER A 7 -27.51 -1.17 -18.94
CA SER A 7 -27.73 -0.78 -20.33
C SER A 7 -28.34 -1.91 -21.13
N ARG A 8 -29.50 -1.66 -21.75
CA ARG A 8 -30.14 -2.61 -22.68
C ARG A 8 -29.36 -2.76 -24.00
N ALA A 9 -28.45 -1.82 -24.30
CA ALA A 9 -27.56 -1.89 -25.47
C ALA A 9 -26.28 -2.70 -25.22
N ASP A 10 -26.06 -3.18 -23.99
CA ASP A 10 -24.90 -3.97 -23.58
C ASP A 10 -25.36 -5.37 -23.13
N GLU A 11 -24.95 -6.40 -23.87
CA GLU A 11 -25.39 -7.77 -23.66
C GLU A 11 -25.01 -8.33 -22.28
N ALA A 12 -23.77 -8.08 -21.85
CA ALA A 12 -23.32 -8.48 -20.51
C ALA A 12 -24.06 -7.71 -19.41
N SER A 13 -24.29 -6.41 -19.62
CA SER A 13 -25.07 -5.59 -18.70
C SER A 13 -26.49 -6.14 -18.49
N ALA A 14 -27.18 -6.44 -19.58
CA ALA A 14 -28.51 -7.02 -19.54
C ALA A 14 -28.51 -8.37 -18.81
N HIS A 15 -27.52 -9.23 -19.09
CA HIS A 15 -27.38 -10.53 -18.45
C HIS A 15 -27.05 -10.42 -16.95
N ILE A 16 -26.17 -9.49 -16.55
CA ILE A 16 -25.92 -9.18 -15.13
C ILE A 16 -27.20 -8.68 -14.46
N GLY A 17 -27.96 -7.81 -15.15
CA GLY A 17 -29.28 -7.34 -14.69
C GLY A 17 -30.26 -8.48 -14.40
N GLU A 18 -30.38 -9.47 -15.30
CA GLU A 18 -31.17 -10.66 -15.07
C GLU A 18 -30.74 -11.44 -13.83
N GLN A 19 -29.40 -11.63 -13.65
CA GLN A 19 -28.86 -12.29 -12.46
C GLN A 19 -29.14 -11.51 -11.18
N LEU A 20 -29.03 -10.17 -11.18
CA LEU A 20 -29.38 -9.30 -10.04
C LEU A 20 -30.83 -9.51 -9.61
N LEU A 21 -31.76 -9.61 -10.58
CA LEU A 21 -33.18 -9.83 -10.32
C LEU A 21 -33.48 -11.26 -9.83
N ASP A 22 -32.69 -12.25 -10.23
CA ASP A 22 -32.86 -13.66 -9.84
C ASP A 22 -32.32 -13.95 -8.43
N ILE A 23 -31.14 -13.35 -8.05
CA ILE A 23 -30.47 -13.68 -6.79
C ILE A 23 -31.04 -12.97 -5.56
N ALA A 24 -31.90 -11.96 -5.76
CA ALA A 24 -32.44 -11.15 -4.67
C ALA A 24 -33.93 -10.85 -4.88
N ALA A 25 -34.63 -10.58 -3.77
CA ALA A 25 -36.02 -10.14 -3.83
C ALA A 25 -36.07 -8.62 -4.08
N TRP A 26 -36.87 -8.21 -5.05
CA TRP A 26 -37.06 -6.82 -5.45
C TRP A 26 -38.53 -6.42 -5.41
N ASN A 27 -38.78 -5.20 -4.93
CA ASN A 27 -40.03 -4.50 -5.15
C ASN A 27 -39.97 -3.81 -6.50
N ARG A 28 -41.11 -3.78 -7.21
CA ARG A 28 -41.23 -3.06 -8.48
C ARG A 28 -42.06 -1.81 -8.30
N ARG A 29 -41.56 -0.70 -8.82
CA ARG A 29 -42.24 0.59 -8.87
C ARG A 29 -42.22 1.12 -10.30
N GLU A 30 -43.29 1.76 -10.72
CA GLU A 30 -43.36 2.42 -12.02
C GLU A 30 -42.95 3.89 -11.84
N ASP A 31 -41.97 4.35 -12.63
CA ASP A 31 -41.54 5.73 -12.67
C ASP A 31 -41.89 6.38 -14.02
N SER A 32 -42.94 7.18 -14.02
CA SER A 32 -43.39 7.94 -15.20
C SER A 32 -42.84 9.36 -15.27
N SER A 33 -41.96 9.74 -14.35
CA SER A 33 -41.37 11.10 -14.30
C SER A 33 -40.36 11.34 -15.43
N ARG A 34 -39.85 10.27 -16.03
CA ARG A 34 -38.88 10.27 -17.12
C ARG A 34 -39.15 9.16 -18.14
N PRO A 35 -38.58 9.26 -19.36
CA PRO A 35 -38.70 8.19 -20.35
C PRO A 35 -38.14 6.87 -19.83
N ASP A 36 -38.72 5.75 -20.25
CA ASP A 36 -38.27 4.39 -19.91
C ASP A 36 -36.81 4.17 -20.32
N GLY A 37 -36.43 4.56 -21.54
CA GLY A 37 -35.06 4.46 -22.04
C GLY A 37 -34.02 5.35 -21.33
N ASP A 38 -34.45 6.30 -20.49
CA ASP A 38 -33.61 7.19 -19.70
C ASP A 38 -33.66 6.86 -18.20
N GLY A 39 -33.91 5.60 -17.85
CA GLY A 39 -33.97 5.11 -16.48
C GLY A 39 -35.31 5.32 -15.79
N GLY A 40 -36.39 5.65 -16.55
CA GLY A 40 -37.79 5.59 -16.10
C GLY A 40 -38.38 4.18 -16.23
N GLY A 41 -39.74 4.11 -16.39
CA GLY A 41 -40.43 2.85 -16.49
C GLY A 41 -40.39 2.01 -15.22
N THR A 42 -40.08 0.71 -15.33
CA THR A 42 -39.96 -0.15 -14.16
C THR A 42 -38.67 0.06 -13.42
N VAL A 43 -38.79 0.45 -12.16
CA VAL A 43 -37.67 0.60 -11.21
C VAL A 43 -37.72 -0.57 -10.22
N TYR A 44 -36.58 -1.21 -10.01
CA TYR A 44 -36.46 -2.30 -9.03
C TYR A 44 -35.80 -1.77 -7.76
N GLU A 45 -36.44 -2.00 -6.62
CA GLU A 45 -36.02 -1.44 -5.34
C GLU A 45 -35.92 -2.52 -4.27
N ARG A 46 -34.90 -2.40 -3.46
CA ARG A 46 -34.74 -3.12 -2.20
C ARG A 46 -34.07 -2.19 -1.19
N ASP A 47 -34.00 -2.59 0.07
CA ASP A 47 -33.45 -1.74 1.12
C ASP A 47 -32.08 -1.15 0.74
N GLY A 48 -32.05 0.18 0.60
CA GLY A 48 -30.85 0.93 0.25
C GLY A 48 -30.29 0.73 -1.17
N VAL A 49 -31.01 0.04 -2.08
CA VAL A 49 -30.57 -0.23 -3.46
C VAL A 49 -31.68 0.05 -4.47
N GLN A 50 -31.34 0.74 -5.56
CA GLN A 50 -32.20 0.88 -6.75
C GLN A 50 -31.48 0.37 -7.99
N LEU A 51 -32.21 -0.39 -8.85
CA LEU A 51 -31.72 -0.78 -10.16
C LEU A 51 -32.61 -0.14 -11.23
N ARG A 52 -31.98 0.50 -12.20
CA ARG A 52 -32.63 1.13 -13.35
C ARG A 52 -31.98 0.74 -14.67
N GLU A 53 -32.80 0.66 -15.69
CA GLU A 53 -32.38 0.27 -17.04
C GLU A 53 -32.39 1.49 -17.97
N PHE A 54 -31.40 1.56 -18.86
CA PHE A 54 -31.24 2.62 -19.86
C PHE A 54 -31.13 1.98 -21.25
N ASP A 55 -31.66 2.64 -22.29
CA ASP A 55 -31.56 2.14 -23.68
C ASP A 55 -30.20 2.47 -24.30
N GLY A 56 -29.55 3.54 -23.88
CA GLY A 56 -28.26 4.00 -24.40
C GLY A 56 -27.06 3.21 -23.85
N PRO A 57 -25.94 3.17 -24.58
CA PRO A 57 -24.67 2.65 -24.06
C PRO A 57 -24.21 3.46 -22.85
N HIS A 58 -23.65 2.80 -21.84
CA HIS A 58 -23.15 3.42 -20.62
C HIS A 58 -22.21 4.60 -20.88
N LEU A 59 -21.32 4.47 -21.87
CA LEU A 59 -20.28 5.45 -22.24
C LEU A 59 -20.80 6.85 -22.54
N HIS A 60 -22.07 6.96 -22.93
CA HIS A 60 -22.71 8.19 -23.39
C HIS A 60 -23.86 8.68 -22.49
N LEU A 61 -24.05 8.04 -21.32
CA LEU A 61 -25.06 8.50 -20.37
C LEU A 61 -24.62 9.85 -19.79
N ASP A 62 -25.55 10.78 -19.75
CA ASP A 62 -25.35 12.09 -19.13
C ASP A 62 -26.16 12.16 -17.82
N ARG A 63 -25.45 12.40 -16.72
CA ARG A 63 -25.99 12.52 -15.37
C ARG A 63 -26.97 11.39 -14.98
N PRO A 64 -26.62 10.11 -15.17
CA PRO A 64 -27.53 9.00 -14.84
C PRO A 64 -27.93 8.95 -13.35
N ALA A 65 -27.14 9.57 -12.45
CA ALA A 65 -27.51 9.72 -11.04
C ALA A 65 -28.83 10.46 -10.82
N ASP A 66 -29.18 11.39 -11.72
CA ASP A 66 -30.45 12.16 -11.63
C ASP A 66 -31.70 11.28 -11.81
N ALA A 67 -31.52 10.02 -12.24
CA ALA A 67 -32.60 9.03 -12.29
C ALA A 67 -32.91 8.42 -10.93
N PHE A 68 -31.96 8.38 -10.01
CA PHE A 68 -32.02 7.68 -8.73
C PHE A 68 -32.44 8.60 -7.58
N ASP A 69 -32.89 8.03 -6.48
CA ASP A 69 -33.30 8.77 -5.28
C ASP A 69 -32.09 9.05 -4.38
N ASP A 70 -31.27 10.07 -4.72
CA ASP A 70 -30.06 10.50 -3.98
C ASP A 70 -29.02 9.37 -3.81
N PRO A 71 -28.40 8.88 -4.90
CA PRO A 71 -27.43 7.81 -4.81
C PRO A 71 -26.09 8.28 -4.22
N SER A 72 -25.59 7.58 -3.21
CA SER A 72 -24.25 7.81 -2.68
C SER A 72 -23.18 7.12 -3.53
N LEU A 73 -23.57 6.14 -4.34
CA LEU A 73 -22.70 5.30 -5.18
C LEU A 73 -23.50 4.79 -6.39
N LEU A 74 -22.90 4.82 -7.59
CA LEU A 74 -23.41 4.13 -8.77
C LEU A 74 -22.46 3.03 -9.23
N ALA A 75 -23.01 1.85 -9.48
CA ALA A 75 -22.32 0.73 -10.12
C ALA A 75 -22.90 0.52 -11.54
N PHE A 76 -22.05 0.64 -12.55
CA PHE A 76 -22.39 0.29 -13.94
C PHE A 76 -22.04 -1.18 -14.16
N ALA A 77 -23.05 -2.02 -14.31
CA ALA A 77 -22.85 -3.40 -14.73
C ALA A 77 -22.58 -3.40 -16.24
N SER A 78 -21.43 -3.91 -16.70
CA SER A 78 -20.99 -3.70 -18.07
C SER A 78 -20.21 -4.89 -18.63
N LYS A 79 -19.93 -4.83 -19.93
CA LYS A 79 -19.02 -5.71 -20.61
C LYS A 79 -17.62 -5.12 -20.68
N HIS A 80 -16.62 -5.92 -20.36
CA HIS A 80 -15.24 -5.70 -20.80
C HIS A 80 -15.05 -6.29 -22.18
N SER A 81 -14.42 -5.53 -23.10
CA SER A 81 -14.15 -5.97 -24.47
C SER A 81 -12.66 -5.98 -24.74
N GLY A 82 -12.08 -7.14 -25.00
CA GLY A 82 -10.64 -7.31 -25.21
C GLY A 82 -10.25 -8.72 -25.67
N GLU A 83 -8.94 -8.99 -25.61
CA GLU A 83 -8.38 -10.30 -25.98
C GLU A 83 -7.78 -11.06 -24.76
N THR A 84 -8.19 -10.72 -23.55
CA THR A 84 -7.66 -11.30 -22.30
C THR A 84 -8.30 -12.62 -21.88
N GLY A 85 -9.40 -13.02 -22.55
CA GLY A 85 -10.16 -14.21 -22.17
C GLY A 85 -11.06 -13.95 -20.96
N ARG A 86 -11.17 -14.94 -20.07
CA ARG A 86 -12.08 -14.90 -18.92
C ARG A 86 -11.58 -13.97 -17.83
N LEU A 87 -12.23 -12.81 -17.73
CA LEU A 87 -11.82 -11.75 -16.85
C LEU A 87 -13.03 -11.06 -16.20
N LEU A 88 -12.97 -10.79 -14.91
CA LEU A 88 -13.88 -9.89 -14.21
C LEU A 88 -13.07 -8.65 -13.80
N THR A 89 -13.56 -7.46 -14.11
CA THR A 89 -12.82 -6.22 -13.83
C THR A 89 -13.68 -5.16 -13.17
N ALA A 90 -12.97 -4.17 -12.60
CA ALA A 90 -13.58 -2.92 -12.16
C ALA A 90 -12.64 -1.75 -12.41
N HIS A 91 -13.20 -0.58 -12.74
CA HIS A 91 -12.44 0.65 -12.96
C HIS A 91 -13.30 1.91 -12.79
N HIS A 92 -12.63 3.06 -12.66
CA HIS A 92 -13.25 4.38 -12.70
C HIS A 92 -13.21 4.95 -14.10
N THR A 93 -14.17 5.84 -14.42
CA THR A 93 -14.30 6.45 -15.76
C THR A 93 -13.75 7.86 -15.80
N GLY A 94 -13.14 8.21 -16.93
CA GLY A 94 -12.54 9.51 -17.19
C GLY A 94 -11.57 9.48 -18.36
N ASN A 95 -11.19 10.64 -18.85
CA ASN A 95 -10.32 10.79 -20.01
C ASN A 95 -9.15 11.70 -19.67
N PHE A 96 -7.93 11.16 -19.54
CA PHE A 96 -6.70 11.97 -19.41
C PHE A 96 -6.35 12.69 -20.72
N GLY A 97 -6.88 12.23 -21.84
CA GLY A 97 -6.69 12.78 -23.18
C GLY A 97 -8.00 12.94 -23.94
N PRO A 98 -8.04 12.66 -25.25
CA PRO A 98 -9.24 12.72 -26.06
C PRO A 98 -10.35 11.79 -25.56
N ALA A 99 -11.61 12.18 -25.73
CA ALA A 99 -12.78 11.41 -25.33
C ALA A 99 -13.33 10.54 -26.48
N ASP A 100 -12.49 9.70 -27.05
CA ASP A 100 -12.84 8.88 -28.24
C ASP A 100 -13.93 7.84 -27.92
N HIS A 101 -14.11 7.50 -26.64
CA HIS A 101 -15.06 6.51 -26.13
C HIS A 101 -16.01 7.11 -25.10
N GLY A 102 -16.60 8.27 -25.39
CA GLY A 102 -17.59 8.93 -24.54
C GLY A 102 -17.00 9.79 -23.41
N GLY A 103 -17.86 10.59 -22.79
CA GLY A 103 -17.48 11.60 -21.82
C GLY A 103 -16.87 12.86 -22.47
N GLU A 104 -16.15 13.65 -21.72
CA GLU A 104 -15.43 14.85 -22.15
C GLU A 104 -13.93 14.67 -21.97
N ALA A 105 -13.15 15.33 -22.85
CA ALA A 105 -11.68 15.30 -22.79
C ALA A 105 -11.18 16.01 -21.53
N GLY A 106 -10.24 15.41 -20.81
CA GLY A 106 -9.68 15.96 -19.59
C GLY A 106 -10.64 15.98 -18.38
N ALA A 107 -11.77 15.26 -18.46
CA ALA A 107 -12.77 15.21 -17.40
C ALA A 107 -12.92 13.80 -16.81
N PHE A 108 -13.35 13.72 -15.55
CA PHE A 108 -13.47 12.48 -14.79
C PHE A 108 -14.83 12.40 -14.09
N ALA A 109 -15.40 11.22 -14.03
CA ALA A 109 -16.45 10.91 -13.07
C ALA A 109 -15.83 10.90 -11.65
N ARG A 110 -16.61 11.24 -10.64
CA ARG A 110 -16.13 11.11 -9.27
C ARG A 110 -15.84 9.64 -8.95
N ALA A 111 -14.59 9.33 -8.60
CA ALA A 111 -14.17 8.00 -8.20
C ALA A 111 -14.77 7.58 -6.84
N CYS A 112 -14.75 6.29 -6.57
CA CYS A 112 -15.19 5.70 -5.31
C CYS A 112 -14.15 4.69 -4.79
N PRO A 113 -12.94 5.16 -4.40
CA PRO A 113 -11.80 4.29 -4.16
C PRO A 113 -12.05 3.18 -3.13
N ASN A 114 -12.75 3.48 -2.03
CA ASN A 114 -13.10 2.49 -1.02
C ASN A 114 -14.07 1.42 -1.55
N ALA A 115 -15.12 1.84 -2.23
CA ALA A 115 -16.09 0.92 -2.82
C ALA A 115 -15.44 0.08 -3.94
N HIS A 116 -14.51 0.66 -4.72
CA HIS A 116 -13.75 -0.04 -5.74
C HIS A 116 -12.83 -1.12 -5.14
N ALA A 117 -12.12 -0.82 -4.06
CA ALA A 117 -11.33 -1.83 -3.34
C ALA A 117 -12.22 -2.96 -2.81
N HIS A 118 -13.41 -2.61 -2.30
CA HIS A 118 -14.37 -3.58 -1.81
C HIS A 118 -14.90 -4.48 -2.93
N VAL A 119 -15.29 -3.93 -4.08
CA VAL A 119 -15.83 -4.74 -5.20
C VAL A 119 -14.79 -5.69 -5.76
N LEU A 120 -13.51 -5.29 -5.86
CA LEU A 120 -12.44 -6.19 -6.29
C LEU A 120 -12.32 -7.40 -5.35
N ALA A 121 -12.35 -7.19 -4.04
CA ALA A 121 -12.32 -8.27 -3.06
C ALA A 121 -13.56 -9.18 -3.17
N ARG A 122 -14.75 -8.63 -3.46
CA ARG A 122 -15.97 -9.42 -3.67
C ARG A 122 -15.95 -10.17 -5.01
N LEU A 123 -15.39 -9.58 -6.06
CA LEU A 123 -15.17 -10.30 -7.32
C LEU A 123 -14.28 -11.51 -7.11
N ASP A 124 -13.17 -11.39 -6.36
CA ASP A 124 -12.31 -12.53 -6.03
C ASP A 124 -13.05 -13.64 -5.28
N GLU A 125 -13.92 -13.27 -4.34
CA GLU A 125 -14.71 -14.25 -3.57
C GLU A 125 -15.75 -14.97 -4.42
N HIS A 126 -16.38 -14.27 -5.38
CA HIS A 126 -17.48 -14.79 -6.16
C HIS A 126 -17.08 -15.35 -7.53
N ALA A 127 -15.88 -15.00 -8.04
CA ALA A 127 -15.42 -15.42 -9.36
C ALA A 127 -15.37 -16.95 -9.48
N PRO A 128 -15.87 -17.52 -10.60
CA PRO A 128 -15.61 -18.92 -10.90
C PRO A 128 -14.09 -19.15 -11.06
N GLU A 129 -13.55 -20.27 -10.61
CA GLU A 129 -12.11 -20.61 -10.64
C GLU A 129 -11.42 -20.39 -12.01
N ARG A 130 -12.20 -20.40 -13.10
CA ARG A 130 -11.72 -20.19 -14.46
C ARG A 130 -11.61 -18.73 -14.89
N TYR A 131 -12.01 -17.77 -14.03
CA TYR A 131 -11.94 -16.35 -14.28
C TYR A 131 -10.82 -15.73 -13.47
N GLU A 132 -10.06 -14.82 -14.09
CA GLU A 132 -9.18 -13.91 -13.40
C GLU A 132 -9.96 -12.67 -12.95
N VAL A 133 -9.50 -12.01 -11.90
CA VAL A 133 -10.04 -10.74 -11.43
C VAL A 133 -8.94 -9.70 -11.55
N GLY A 134 -9.26 -8.54 -12.11
CA GLY A 134 -8.28 -7.49 -12.33
C GLY A 134 -8.84 -6.09 -12.18
N MET A 135 -7.90 -5.15 -12.02
CA MET A 135 -8.16 -3.72 -12.02
C MET A 135 -7.70 -3.11 -13.33
N GLU A 136 -8.50 -2.20 -13.91
CA GLU A 136 -8.12 -1.44 -15.09
C GLU A 136 -7.80 0.02 -14.73
N CYS A 137 -7.03 0.67 -15.61
CA CYS A 137 -6.79 2.11 -15.53
C CYS A 137 -8.08 2.90 -15.78
N THR A 138 -8.07 4.18 -15.46
CA THR A 138 -9.17 5.09 -15.80
C THR A 138 -9.21 5.32 -17.31
N HIS A 139 -10.34 5.05 -17.91
CA HIS A 139 -10.57 5.26 -19.32
C HIS A 139 -12.06 5.45 -19.63
N HIS A 140 -12.38 5.91 -20.81
CA HIS A 140 -13.69 6.18 -21.40
C HIS A 140 -14.70 6.95 -20.49
N GLY A 141 -15.85 7.29 -21.07
CA GLY A 141 -16.98 7.88 -20.35
C GLY A 141 -17.89 6.86 -19.64
N PRO A 142 -18.91 7.35 -18.96
CA PRO A 142 -19.29 8.75 -18.83
C PRO A 142 -18.42 9.52 -17.84
N THR A 143 -18.25 10.82 -18.03
CA THR A 143 -17.54 11.71 -17.10
C THR A 143 -18.50 12.56 -16.25
N ALA A 144 -19.69 12.87 -16.76
CA ALA A 144 -20.74 13.57 -16.05
C ALA A 144 -21.76 12.58 -15.46
N VAL A 145 -21.42 11.95 -14.35
CA VAL A 145 -22.29 10.92 -13.72
C VAL A 145 -23.24 11.49 -12.68
N GLY A 146 -22.80 12.43 -11.87
CA GLY A 146 -23.59 13.05 -10.80
C GLY A 146 -23.48 12.40 -9.44
N ALA A 147 -22.78 11.27 -9.32
CA ALA A 147 -22.46 10.55 -8.08
C ALA A 147 -21.10 9.83 -8.20
N PRO A 148 -20.48 9.44 -7.09
CA PRO A 148 -19.34 8.51 -7.10
C PRO A 148 -19.69 7.23 -7.86
N SER A 149 -18.80 6.76 -8.74
CA SER A 149 -19.16 5.66 -9.63
C SER A 149 -17.99 4.81 -10.08
N MET A 150 -18.30 3.58 -10.49
CA MET A 150 -17.36 2.64 -11.12
C MET A 150 -18.10 1.71 -12.09
N PHE A 151 -17.34 1.14 -13.00
CA PHE A 151 -17.75 0.01 -13.83
C PHE A 151 -17.36 -1.29 -13.15
N VAL A 152 -18.22 -2.30 -13.28
CA VAL A 152 -17.97 -3.68 -12.85
C VAL A 152 -18.35 -4.59 -14.02
N GLU A 153 -17.39 -5.32 -14.57
CA GLU A 153 -17.46 -5.85 -15.91
C GLU A 153 -17.20 -7.35 -16.00
N VAL A 154 -17.85 -7.98 -17.00
CA VAL A 154 -17.57 -9.34 -17.45
C VAL A 154 -16.88 -9.29 -18.81
N GLY A 155 -15.77 -9.95 -18.96
CA GLY A 155 -15.02 -10.00 -20.21
C GLY A 155 -14.40 -11.35 -20.55
N SER A 156 -13.97 -11.44 -21.81
CA SER A 156 -13.68 -10.32 -22.71
C SER A 156 -14.37 -10.44 -24.08
N SER A 157 -15.22 -11.43 -24.28
CA SER A 157 -15.92 -11.70 -25.56
C SER A 157 -17.33 -12.22 -25.32
N GLU A 158 -18.10 -12.44 -26.41
CA GLU A 158 -19.47 -12.98 -26.37
C GLU A 158 -19.59 -14.24 -25.50
N ALA A 159 -18.58 -15.12 -25.53
CA ALA A 159 -18.60 -16.36 -24.74
C ALA A 159 -18.59 -16.10 -23.21
N GLU A 160 -17.91 -15.05 -22.77
CA GLU A 160 -17.88 -14.63 -21.38
C GLU A 160 -19.11 -13.79 -21.01
N TRP A 161 -19.60 -12.94 -21.93
CA TRP A 161 -20.79 -12.10 -21.68
C TRP A 161 -22.07 -12.94 -21.53
N GLU A 162 -22.13 -14.11 -22.19
CA GLU A 162 -23.23 -15.09 -22.07
C GLU A 162 -23.03 -16.07 -20.90
N ASP A 163 -21.90 -16.04 -20.18
CA ASP A 163 -21.63 -16.98 -19.08
C ASP A 163 -22.44 -16.61 -17.81
N PRO A 164 -23.47 -17.43 -17.43
CA PRO A 164 -24.34 -17.11 -16.30
C PRO A 164 -23.62 -17.16 -14.94
N GLU A 165 -22.50 -17.90 -14.82
CA GLU A 165 -21.74 -17.95 -13.58
C GLU A 165 -20.92 -16.67 -13.39
N ALA A 166 -20.35 -16.13 -14.49
CA ALA A 166 -19.64 -14.86 -14.48
C ALA A 166 -20.58 -13.68 -14.20
N ALA A 167 -21.71 -13.61 -14.93
CA ALA A 167 -22.74 -12.60 -14.70
C ALA A 167 -23.26 -12.63 -13.25
N ARG A 168 -23.47 -13.83 -12.68
CA ARG A 168 -23.91 -14.00 -11.29
C ARG A 168 -22.84 -13.58 -10.28
N ALA A 169 -21.55 -13.80 -10.57
CA ALA A 169 -20.45 -13.36 -9.73
C ALA A 169 -20.41 -11.82 -9.65
N VAL A 170 -20.47 -11.14 -10.79
CA VAL A 170 -20.56 -9.68 -10.86
C VAL A 170 -21.82 -9.16 -10.17
N ALA A 171 -22.97 -9.78 -10.39
CA ALA A 171 -24.23 -9.40 -9.73
C ALA A 171 -24.11 -9.46 -8.19
N ARG A 172 -23.47 -10.50 -7.64
CA ARG A 172 -23.22 -10.62 -6.19
C ARG A 172 -22.27 -9.55 -5.69
N ALA A 173 -21.15 -9.36 -6.38
CA ALA A 173 -20.15 -8.34 -6.00
C ALA A 173 -20.76 -6.93 -6.00
N ILE A 174 -21.64 -6.61 -6.97
CA ILE A 174 -22.37 -5.34 -6.98
C ILE A 174 -23.33 -5.23 -5.79
N LEU A 175 -24.07 -6.27 -5.44
CA LEU A 175 -24.98 -6.23 -4.29
C LEU A 175 -24.25 -6.11 -2.96
N ASP A 176 -23.04 -6.64 -2.86
CA ASP A 176 -22.18 -6.52 -1.67
C ASP A 176 -21.67 -5.08 -1.44
N LEU A 177 -21.87 -4.16 -2.41
CA LEU A 177 -21.64 -2.73 -2.24
C LEU A 177 -22.73 -2.03 -1.42
N GLN A 178 -23.83 -2.70 -1.08
CA GLN A 178 -24.88 -2.11 -0.27
C GLN A 178 -24.33 -1.64 1.10
N GLY A 179 -24.43 -0.34 1.38
CA GLY A 179 -23.95 0.25 2.63
C GLY A 179 -22.44 0.50 2.68
N VAL A 180 -21.73 0.26 1.59
CA VAL A 180 -20.30 0.59 1.47
C VAL A 180 -20.16 2.07 1.10
N GLU A 181 -19.35 2.80 1.87
CA GLU A 181 -19.04 4.19 1.59
C GLU A 181 -18.10 4.30 0.37
N PRO A 182 -18.27 5.31 -0.50
CA PRO A 182 -17.43 5.46 -1.69
C PRO A 182 -15.97 5.75 -1.36
N ASP A 183 -15.70 6.45 -0.27
CA ASP A 183 -14.36 6.89 0.15
C ASP A 183 -13.93 6.25 1.46
N ARG A 184 -12.63 6.13 1.67
CA ARG A 184 -12.07 5.93 3.01
C ARG A 184 -12.38 7.13 3.89
N GLU A 185 -12.69 6.91 5.16
CA GLU A 185 -12.87 8.01 6.11
C GLU A 185 -11.55 8.77 6.35
N PRO A 186 -11.59 10.10 6.51
CA PRO A 186 -10.40 10.85 6.87
C PRO A 186 -10.05 10.63 8.34
N GLU A 187 -8.79 10.26 8.62
CA GLU A 187 -8.33 9.99 9.98
C GLU A 187 -8.22 11.26 10.83
N ASN A 188 -7.80 12.39 10.21
CA ASN A 188 -7.51 13.64 10.92
C ASN A 188 -8.19 14.88 10.31
N GLY A 189 -9.24 14.67 9.53
CA GLY A 189 -9.95 15.73 8.80
C GLY A 189 -9.20 16.25 7.58
N GLY A 190 -9.91 16.33 6.45
CA GLY A 190 -9.37 16.70 5.15
C GLY A 190 -8.81 15.53 4.35
N ASP A 191 -8.75 15.71 3.02
CA ASP A 191 -8.46 14.63 2.08
C ASP A 191 -7.01 14.11 2.20
N TRP A 192 -6.07 14.90 2.72
CA TRP A 192 -4.70 14.48 2.98
C TRP A 192 -4.58 13.34 4.01
N SER A 193 -5.60 13.12 4.81
CA SER A 193 -5.64 12.05 5.82
C SER A 193 -6.51 10.85 5.41
N ARG A 194 -6.89 10.79 4.12
CA ARG A 194 -7.54 9.61 3.55
C ARG A 194 -6.50 8.66 2.99
N ARG A 195 -6.69 7.37 3.19
CA ARG A 195 -5.86 6.33 2.58
C ARG A 195 -6.29 6.11 1.12
N GLN A 196 -6.17 7.16 0.32
CA GLN A 196 -6.54 7.17 -1.09
C GLN A 196 -5.40 7.73 -1.94
N LEU A 197 -5.14 7.06 -3.07
CA LEU A 197 -4.08 7.35 -4.00
C LEU A 197 -4.63 7.56 -5.41
N VAL A 198 -3.96 8.39 -6.19
CA VAL A 198 -4.04 8.38 -7.65
C VAL A 198 -2.90 7.48 -8.15
N GLY A 199 -3.21 6.52 -9.02
CA GLY A 199 -2.22 5.70 -9.70
C GLY A 199 -1.67 6.44 -10.92
N VAL A 200 -0.35 6.36 -11.15
CA VAL A 200 0.28 7.02 -12.32
C VAL A 200 1.28 6.08 -12.98
N GLY A 201 1.06 5.79 -14.25
CA GLY A 201 1.88 4.90 -15.05
C GLY A 201 1.27 3.52 -15.25
N GLY A 202 1.97 2.68 -15.99
CA GLY A 202 1.54 1.33 -16.32
C GLY A 202 0.68 1.23 -17.58
N GLY A 203 0.16 0.04 -17.82
CA GLY A 203 -0.68 -0.29 -18.96
C GLY A 203 -2.16 -0.10 -18.71
N HIS A 204 -2.99 -0.72 -19.56
CA HIS A 204 -4.44 -0.74 -19.42
C HIS A 204 -4.86 -1.50 -18.16
N TYR A 205 -4.31 -2.68 -17.93
CA TYR A 205 -4.44 -3.39 -16.66
C TYR A 205 -3.41 -2.86 -15.68
N ALA A 206 -3.83 -2.75 -14.41
CA ALA A 206 -3.10 -2.02 -13.37
C ALA A 206 -2.65 -2.92 -12.19
N PRO A 207 -1.91 -4.03 -12.43
CA PRO A 207 -1.63 -5.05 -11.43
C PRO A 207 -0.81 -4.55 -10.23
N ARG A 208 -0.02 -3.48 -10.40
CA ARG A 208 0.71 -2.88 -9.29
C ARG A 208 -0.23 -2.19 -8.31
N PHE A 209 -1.19 -1.43 -8.83
CA PHE A 209 -2.16 -0.71 -8.01
C PHE A 209 -3.16 -1.69 -7.38
N GLU A 210 -3.57 -2.72 -8.13
CA GLU A 210 -4.38 -3.82 -7.62
C GLU A 210 -3.71 -4.53 -6.44
N ARG A 211 -2.41 -4.83 -6.53
CA ARG A 211 -1.65 -5.44 -5.42
C ARG A 211 -1.66 -4.56 -4.17
N VAL A 212 -1.52 -3.23 -4.31
CA VAL A 212 -1.62 -2.30 -3.20
C VAL A 212 -2.99 -2.38 -2.53
N ILE A 213 -4.08 -2.37 -3.31
CA ILE A 213 -5.44 -2.52 -2.79
C ILE A 213 -5.63 -3.83 -2.01
N ARG A 214 -5.04 -4.94 -2.51
CA ARG A 214 -5.20 -6.28 -1.92
C ARG A 214 -4.38 -6.49 -0.65
N GLU A 215 -3.25 -5.81 -0.52
CA GLU A 215 -2.24 -6.07 0.50
C GLU A 215 -2.14 -4.98 1.57
N THR A 216 -2.89 -3.88 1.43
CA THR A 216 -2.85 -2.73 2.35
C THR A 216 -4.24 -2.10 2.55
N ASP A 217 -4.35 -1.21 3.52
CA ASP A 217 -5.57 -0.41 3.75
C ASP A 217 -5.74 0.75 2.75
N TRP A 218 -4.81 0.91 1.80
CA TRP A 218 -4.88 1.96 0.80
C TRP A 218 -5.84 1.62 -0.32
N ALA A 219 -6.58 2.62 -0.79
CA ALA A 219 -7.48 2.52 -1.92
C ALA A 219 -6.99 3.37 -3.09
N ILE A 220 -7.28 2.95 -4.32
CA ILE A 220 -6.87 3.64 -5.54
C ILE A 220 -8.09 4.27 -6.20
N GLY A 221 -7.99 5.57 -6.49
CA GLY A 221 -8.95 6.30 -7.30
C GLY A 221 -8.63 6.19 -8.80
N HIS A 222 -8.49 7.34 -9.47
CA HIS A 222 -8.13 7.35 -10.88
C HIS A 222 -6.72 6.83 -11.12
N VAL A 223 -6.53 6.15 -12.26
CA VAL A 223 -5.23 5.63 -12.70
C VAL A 223 -4.92 6.18 -14.08
N ALA A 224 -3.89 7.02 -14.17
CA ALA A 224 -3.34 7.52 -15.44
C ALA A 224 -2.37 6.51 -16.03
N ALA A 225 -2.82 5.68 -16.98
CA ALA A 225 -1.92 4.79 -17.74
C ALA A 225 -0.95 5.58 -18.61
N ASP A 226 0.11 4.93 -19.10
CA ASP A 226 1.16 5.56 -19.91
C ASP A 226 0.62 6.30 -21.13
N TRP A 227 -0.32 5.70 -21.85
CA TRP A 227 -0.94 6.32 -23.01
C TRP A 227 -1.78 7.56 -22.65
N GLY A 228 -2.40 7.58 -21.45
CA GLY A 228 -3.11 8.76 -20.93
C GLY A 228 -2.15 9.90 -20.60
N LEU A 229 -1.01 9.58 -19.98
CA LEU A 229 0.06 10.55 -19.71
C LEU A 229 0.67 11.10 -20.99
N ASP A 230 0.90 10.24 -21.99
CA ASP A 230 1.39 10.67 -23.32
C ASP A 230 0.40 11.61 -24.02
N ALA A 231 -0.91 11.39 -23.84
CA ALA A 231 -1.95 12.25 -24.40
C ALA A 231 -2.02 13.63 -23.72
N LEU A 232 -1.62 13.76 -22.45
CA LEU A 232 -1.46 15.05 -21.78
C LEU A 232 -0.32 15.89 -22.38
N GLY A 233 0.72 15.26 -22.95
CA GLY A 233 1.86 15.91 -23.54
C GLY A 233 2.76 16.59 -22.50
N ASP A 234 2.97 17.90 -22.64
CA ASP A 234 3.79 18.69 -21.69
C ASP A 234 3.09 18.87 -20.37
N LEU A 235 3.57 18.17 -19.32
CA LEU A 235 3.01 18.21 -17.97
C LEU A 235 3.20 19.56 -17.26
N ASP A 236 4.07 20.43 -17.78
CA ASP A 236 4.25 21.79 -17.29
C ASP A 236 3.20 22.75 -17.86
N ALA A 237 2.49 22.36 -18.91
CA ALA A 237 1.42 23.16 -19.49
C ALA A 237 0.24 23.29 -18.48
N PRO A 238 -0.36 24.47 -18.35
CA PRO A 238 -1.48 24.67 -17.42
C PRO A 238 -2.65 23.71 -17.65
N ALA A 239 -2.99 23.43 -18.93
CA ALA A 239 -4.09 22.50 -19.23
C ALA A 239 -3.82 21.07 -18.76
N SER A 240 -2.58 20.58 -18.85
CA SER A 240 -2.20 19.24 -18.39
C SER A 240 -2.21 19.17 -16.85
N ARG A 241 -1.81 20.25 -16.18
CA ARG A 241 -1.91 20.37 -14.73
C ARG A 241 -3.36 20.42 -14.25
N ASP A 242 -4.23 21.14 -14.95
CA ASP A 242 -5.65 21.18 -14.63
C ASP A 242 -6.28 19.77 -14.70
N VAL A 243 -5.94 18.98 -15.72
CA VAL A 243 -6.42 17.60 -15.86
C VAL A 243 -5.88 16.69 -14.73
N LEU A 244 -4.59 16.83 -14.37
CA LEU A 244 -4.04 16.08 -13.23
C LEU A 244 -4.74 16.47 -11.93
N GLN A 245 -4.92 17.77 -11.70
CA GLN A 245 -5.62 18.26 -10.51
C GLN A 245 -7.04 17.71 -10.43
N GLU A 246 -7.80 17.74 -11.52
CA GLU A 246 -9.16 17.18 -11.59
C GLU A 246 -9.19 15.69 -11.22
N ALA A 247 -8.21 14.88 -11.68
CA ALA A 247 -8.12 13.47 -11.32
C ALA A 247 -7.90 13.27 -9.81
N PHE A 248 -7.10 14.12 -9.16
CA PHE A 248 -6.92 14.10 -7.71
C PHE A 248 -8.18 14.53 -6.95
N GLU A 249 -8.82 15.60 -7.38
CA GLU A 249 -10.07 16.09 -6.80
C GLU A 249 -11.19 15.04 -6.93
N ALA A 250 -11.34 14.44 -8.13
CA ALA A 250 -12.31 13.38 -8.38
C ALA A 250 -12.01 12.10 -7.59
N SER A 251 -10.76 11.86 -7.21
CA SER A 251 -10.34 10.75 -6.35
C SER A 251 -10.35 11.08 -4.85
N ARG A 252 -10.53 12.35 -4.46
CA ARG A 252 -10.33 12.83 -3.08
C ARG A 252 -9.00 12.35 -2.48
N ALA A 253 -7.95 12.36 -3.27
CA ALA A 253 -6.62 11.89 -2.93
C ALA A 253 -5.64 13.06 -2.82
N ALA A 254 -4.66 12.93 -1.92
CA ALA A 254 -3.54 13.87 -1.79
C ALA A 254 -2.20 13.21 -2.15
N TYR A 255 -2.22 11.92 -2.45
CA TYR A 255 -1.04 11.10 -2.69
C TYR A 255 -1.11 10.45 -4.08
N ALA A 256 0.04 10.28 -4.73
CA ALA A 256 0.17 9.50 -5.95
C ALA A 256 1.16 8.36 -5.77
N LEU A 257 0.77 7.17 -6.19
CA LEU A 257 1.69 6.06 -6.39
C LEU A 257 2.11 6.01 -7.86
N ILE A 258 3.42 6.13 -8.11
CA ILE A 258 3.97 6.18 -9.46
C ILE A 258 4.58 4.83 -9.84
N ASP A 259 4.15 4.27 -10.97
CA ASP A 259 4.77 3.11 -11.59
C ASP A 259 5.90 3.54 -12.54
N GLY A 260 7.11 3.06 -12.25
CA GLY A 260 8.32 3.44 -12.96
C GLY A 260 9.00 4.72 -12.45
N ASP A 261 10.07 5.11 -13.13
CA ASP A 261 10.80 6.36 -12.84
C ASP A 261 10.31 7.48 -13.76
N ARG A 262 9.60 8.47 -13.18
CA ARG A 262 8.93 9.54 -13.93
C ARG A 262 9.19 10.91 -13.28
N PRO A 263 10.38 11.48 -13.47
CA PRO A 263 10.74 12.75 -12.84
C PRO A 263 9.80 13.90 -13.22
N ALA A 264 9.40 14.02 -14.48
CA ALA A 264 8.47 15.07 -14.94
C ALA A 264 7.10 14.98 -14.24
N VAL A 265 6.59 13.76 -14.00
CA VAL A 265 5.35 13.56 -13.22
C VAL A 265 5.54 14.03 -11.77
N ARG A 266 6.67 13.68 -11.14
CA ARG A 266 6.97 14.11 -9.76
C ARG A 266 7.03 15.64 -9.63
N GLU A 267 7.64 16.31 -10.61
CA GLU A 267 7.72 17.77 -10.65
C GLU A 267 6.32 18.40 -10.81
N ALA A 268 5.50 17.87 -11.72
CA ALA A 268 4.14 18.33 -11.93
C ALA A 268 3.27 18.16 -10.68
N LEU A 269 3.35 17.00 -10.02
CA LEU A 269 2.61 16.71 -8.78
C LEU A 269 3.05 17.62 -7.62
N ALA A 270 4.35 17.88 -7.48
CA ALA A 270 4.85 18.79 -6.47
C ALA A 270 4.33 20.23 -6.66
N ALA A 271 4.13 20.65 -7.92
CA ALA A 271 3.52 21.95 -8.23
C ALA A 271 2.02 22.05 -7.91
N LEU A 272 1.35 20.90 -7.69
CA LEU A 272 -0.07 20.79 -7.32
C LEU A 272 -0.27 20.48 -5.82
N ASP A 273 0.79 20.57 -4.98
CA ASP A 273 0.78 20.15 -3.58
C ASP A 273 0.34 18.69 -3.38
N CYS A 274 0.48 17.84 -4.41
CA CYS A 274 0.23 16.41 -4.36
C CYS A 274 1.52 15.65 -4.07
N ARG A 275 1.50 14.76 -3.07
CA ARG A 275 2.69 14.01 -2.68
C ARG A 275 2.83 12.74 -3.51
N ALA A 276 3.91 12.63 -4.28
CA ALA A 276 4.33 11.37 -4.86
C ALA A 276 4.97 10.48 -3.79
N VAL A 277 4.48 9.25 -3.65
CA VAL A 277 4.97 8.27 -2.67
C VAL A 277 5.44 6.99 -3.36
N SER A 278 6.35 6.27 -2.72
CA SER A 278 6.75 4.93 -3.14
C SER A 278 5.81 3.85 -2.61
N GLU A 279 5.88 2.65 -3.17
CA GLU A 279 5.18 1.49 -2.60
C GLU A 279 5.72 1.14 -1.20
N THR A 280 7.00 1.42 -0.93
CA THR A 280 7.58 1.29 0.41
C THR A 280 6.86 2.21 1.39
N TRP A 281 6.65 3.48 1.02
CA TRP A 281 5.91 4.42 1.86
C TRP A 281 4.48 3.94 2.15
N VAL A 282 3.78 3.46 1.12
CA VAL A 282 2.41 2.92 1.26
C VAL A 282 2.36 1.76 2.24
N ARG A 283 3.32 0.83 2.16
CA ARG A 283 3.40 -0.34 3.05
C ARG A 283 3.84 0.00 4.47
N GLU A 284 4.81 0.88 4.62
CA GLU A 284 5.30 1.31 5.94
C GLU A 284 4.26 2.13 6.72
N THR A 285 3.37 2.81 6.01
CA THR A 285 2.32 3.62 6.64
C THR A 285 1.00 2.86 6.81
N ASP A 286 0.94 1.60 6.36
CA ASP A 286 -0.25 0.77 6.49
C ASP A 286 -0.63 0.57 7.96
N GLY A 287 -1.89 0.88 8.32
CA GLY A 287 -2.35 0.84 9.70
C GLY A 287 -1.80 1.92 10.65
N VAL A 288 -0.86 2.79 10.21
CA VAL A 288 -0.31 3.87 11.05
C VAL A 288 -1.07 5.18 10.80
N ASP A 289 -1.57 5.85 11.84
CA ASP A 289 -2.25 7.15 11.73
C ASP A 289 -1.47 8.14 10.87
N LEU A 290 -2.07 8.67 9.79
CA LEU A 290 -1.38 9.55 8.83
C LEU A 290 -0.93 10.89 9.46
N GLY A 291 -1.58 11.35 10.51
CA GLY A 291 -1.14 12.49 11.29
C GLY A 291 0.13 12.20 12.09
N LEU A 292 0.24 10.99 12.63
CA LEU A 292 1.45 10.51 13.29
C LEU A 292 2.59 10.34 12.27
N VAL A 293 2.33 9.70 11.13
CA VAL A 293 3.30 9.58 10.02
C VAL A 293 3.88 10.95 9.67
N ARG A 294 3.03 11.93 9.40
CA ARG A 294 3.45 13.28 9.01
C ARG A 294 4.28 13.97 10.08
N ARG A 295 3.91 13.85 11.36
CA ARG A 295 4.67 14.44 12.48
C ARG A 295 6.03 13.81 12.63
N ILE A 296 6.12 12.48 12.52
CA ILE A 296 7.40 11.76 12.66
C ILE A 296 8.31 12.04 11.46
N GLU A 297 7.79 12.02 10.23
CA GLU A 297 8.59 12.36 9.05
C GLU A 297 9.14 13.80 9.11
N GLN A 298 8.37 14.75 9.64
CA GLN A 298 8.84 16.13 9.83
C GLN A 298 9.89 16.26 10.94
N ALA A 299 9.85 15.41 11.95
CA ALA A 299 10.77 15.48 13.10
C ALA A 299 12.12 14.79 12.83
N VAL A 300 12.13 13.76 11.97
CA VAL A 300 13.32 12.91 11.77
C VAL A 300 13.72 12.87 10.30
N GLN A 301 13.08 12.08 9.48
CA GLN A 301 13.32 11.89 8.05
C GLN A 301 12.14 11.20 7.41
N SER A 302 12.05 11.20 6.07
CA SER A 302 10.98 10.50 5.37
C SER A 302 11.22 8.98 5.30
N VAL A 303 10.16 8.24 5.02
CA VAL A 303 10.26 6.81 4.69
C VAL A 303 11.17 6.59 3.47
N GLU A 304 11.13 7.50 2.51
CA GLU A 304 11.98 7.48 1.32
C GLU A 304 13.47 7.61 1.67
N ASP A 305 13.79 8.32 2.75
CA ASP A 305 15.16 8.51 3.28
C ASP A 305 15.55 7.42 4.29
N GLY A 306 14.71 6.40 4.47
CA GLY A 306 15.03 5.23 5.29
C GLY A 306 14.31 5.15 6.64
N LEU A 307 13.31 6.00 6.93
CA LEU A 307 12.47 5.81 8.11
C LEU A 307 11.67 4.51 8.00
N ARG A 308 11.53 3.79 9.11
CA ARG A 308 10.65 2.63 9.23
C ARG A 308 9.79 2.76 10.47
N PHE A 309 8.52 2.35 10.35
CA PHE A 309 7.59 2.34 11.47
C PHE A 309 7.70 1.02 12.23
N GLY A 310 7.67 1.11 13.56
CA GLY A 310 7.61 -0.06 14.43
C GLY A 310 6.17 -0.53 14.65
N GLU A 311 6.03 -1.72 15.23
CA GLU A 311 4.72 -2.34 15.49
C GLU A 311 3.82 -1.45 16.37
N ARG A 312 4.40 -0.71 17.29
CA ARG A 312 3.67 0.19 18.19
C ARG A 312 3.08 1.43 17.53
N ALA A 313 3.50 1.76 16.32
CA ALA A 313 2.95 2.89 15.58
C ALA A 313 1.47 2.66 15.21
N THR A 314 1.08 1.40 15.00
CA THR A 314 -0.31 1.03 14.67
C THR A 314 -1.27 1.13 15.85
N ASP A 315 -0.77 1.08 17.08
CA ASP A 315 -1.59 1.28 18.30
C ASP A 315 -2.02 2.75 18.45
N GLY A 316 -1.36 3.66 17.71
CA GLY A 316 -1.51 5.10 17.85
C GLY A 316 -0.92 5.63 19.16
N ILE A 317 -0.75 6.94 19.24
CA ILE A 317 -0.40 7.62 20.50
C ILE A 317 -1.26 8.87 20.70
N ASP A 318 -1.74 9.04 21.92
CA ASP A 318 -2.35 10.29 22.35
C ASP A 318 -1.25 11.25 22.83
N GLY A 319 -0.83 12.19 21.99
CA GLY A 319 0.07 13.27 22.41
C GLY A 319 1.41 13.33 21.69
N GLU A 320 2.45 13.72 22.44
CA GLU A 320 3.81 13.93 21.96
C GLU A 320 4.60 12.61 21.97
N PHE A 321 5.63 12.56 21.14
CA PHE A 321 6.63 11.50 21.11
C PHE A 321 8.02 12.07 21.43
N ALA A 322 8.95 11.22 21.81
CA ALA A 322 10.35 11.57 22.00
C ALA A 322 11.21 11.07 20.84
N VAL A 323 12.10 11.93 20.33
CA VAL A 323 13.15 11.52 19.40
C VAL A 323 14.42 11.32 20.23
N VAL A 324 15.00 10.14 20.15
CA VAL A 324 16.17 9.76 20.96
C VAL A 324 17.30 9.24 20.10
N ASP A 325 18.53 9.60 20.46
CA ASP A 325 19.69 8.99 19.85
C ASP A 325 19.98 7.63 20.47
N LEU A 326 20.36 6.68 19.63
CA LEU A 326 20.78 5.34 20.03
C LEU A 326 22.30 5.26 20.07
N PRO A 327 22.89 4.49 21.01
CA PRO A 327 24.34 4.38 21.16
C PRO A 327 24.94 3.74 19.89
N THR A 328 25.55 4.58 19.05
CA THR A 328 25.99 4.21 17.70
C THR A 328 27.01 3.07 17.71
N ALA A 329 28.02 3.12 18.61
CA ALA A 329 29.03 2.06 18.69
C ALA A 329 28.45 0.71 19.14
N LEU A 330 27.51 0.71 20.09
CA LEU A 330 26.80 -0.49 20.51
C LEU A 330 25.92 -1.02 19.36
N LEU A 331 25.19 -0.14 18.70
CA LEU A 331 24.31 -0.50 17.59
C LEU A 331 25.10 -1.09 16.40
N ASP A 332 26.29 -0.56 16.10
CA ASP A 332 27.19 -1.10 15.08
C ASP A 332 27.67 -2.50 15.42
N GLU A 333 28.08 -2.73 16.68
CA GLU A 333 28.55 -4.04 17.14
C GLU A 333 27.45 -5.09 17.09
N VAL A 334 26.26 -4.81 17.67
CA VAL A 334 25.17 -5.79 17.74
C VAL A 334 24.60 -6.14 16.37
N ARG A 335 24.60 -5.20 15.42
CA ARG A 335 24.24 -5.45 14.03
C ARG A 335 25.21 -6.42 13.34
N GLY A 336 26.49 -6.41 13.76
CA GLY A 336 27.49 -7.34 13.32
C GLY A 336 27.31 -8.76 13.89
N ILE A 337 26.66 -8.87 15.05
CA ILE A 337 26.36 -10.11 15.74
C ILE A 337 25.06 -10.72 15.20
N ASP A 338 23.96 -9.99 15.31
CA ASP A 338 22.64 -10.38 14.85
C ASP A 338 21.82 -9.17 14.37
N ARG A 339 21.79 -8.99 13.06
CA ARG A 339 21.08 -7.87 12.44
C ARG A 339 19.56 -8.00 12.58
N GLU A 340 19.04 -9.22 12.50
CA GLU A 340 17.59 -9.46 12.58
C GLU A 340 17.08 -9.20 13.99
N ALA A 341 17.78 -9.71 15.02
CA ALA A 341 17.45 -9.43 16.40
C ALA A 341 17.56 -7.91 16.72
N THR A 342 18.57 -7.23 16.16
CA THR A 342 18.70 -5.78 16.31
C THR A 342 17.54 -5.01 15.69
N TYR A 343 17.10 -5.42 14.50
CA TYR A 343 15.94 -4.82 13.84
C TYR A 343 14.66 -5.06 14.65
N ALA A 344 14.43 -6.29 15.08
CA ALA A 344 13.26 -6.66 15.88
C ALA A 344 13.17 -5.86 17.20
N ALA A 345 14.30 -5.67 17.89
CA ALA A 345 14.34 -4.90 19.12
C ALA A 345 13.82 -3.45 18.94
N LEU A 346 14.17 -2.82 17.82
CA LEU A 346 13.67 -1.49 17.49
C LEU A 346 12.20 -1.54 17.03
N ALA A 347 11.84 -2.47 16.16
CA ALA A 347 10.50 -2.61 15.63
C ALA A 347 9.44 -2.87 16.72
N GLU A 348 9.76 -3.67 17.73
CA GLU A 348 8.88 -3.96 18.85
C GLU A 348 8.71 -2.79 19.84
N THR A 349 9.74 -1.92 19.95
CA THR A 349 9.75 -0.90 21.02
C THR A 349 9.49 0.50 20.51
N ALA A 350 10.05 0.85 19.34
CA ALA A 350 9.93 2.18 18.78
C ALA A 350 8.61 2.38 18.01
N LEU A 351 8.15 3.63 17.92
CA LEU A 351 7.14 4.06 16.96
C LEU A 351 7.72 4.11 15.55
N ALA A 352 8.96 4.60 15.45
CA ALA A 352 9.72 4.61 14.21
C ALA A 352 11.21 4.68 14.49
N PHE A 353 12.04 4.31 13.51
CA PHE A 353 13.50 4.39 13.63
C PHE A 353 14.14 4.57 12.25
N GLY A 354 15.32 5.13 12.25
CA GLY A 354 16.13 5.29 11.05
C GLY A 354 16.69 3.96 10.56
N THR A 355 16.84 3.84 9.25
CA THR A 355 17.54 2.72 8.60
C THR A 355 18.38 3.20 7.44
N ASP A 356 19.32 2.40 7.01
CA ASP A 356 20.05 2.54 5.76
C ASP A 356 20.01 1.23 4.94
N GLN A 357 20.80 1.13 3.86
CA GLN A 357 20.88 -0.05 2.99
C GLN A 357 19.51 -0.56 2.53
N GLY A 358 18.63 0.36 2.07
CA GLY A 358 17.31 0.00 1.56
C GLY A 358 16.32 -0.42 2.65
N GLY A 359 16.49 0.07 3.88
CA GLY A 359 15.56 -0.19 4.97
C GLY A 359 15.89 -1.43 5.82
N THR A 360 17.04 -2.08 5.57
CA THR A 360 17.38 -3.36 6.22
C THR A 360 18.35 -3.22 7.40
N ARG A 361 19.02 -2.07 7.52
CA ARG A 361 20.03 -1.84 8.55
C ARG A 361 19.57 -0.71 9.49
N PRO A 362 19.17 -1.03 10.73
CA PRO A 362 18.75 -0.02 11.69
C PRO A 362 19.84 0.99 12.01
N THR A 363 19.46 2.27 12.17
CA THR A 363 20.35 3.37 12.55
C THR A 363 19.67 4.25 13.60
N SER A 364 20.41 5.20 14.18
CA SER A 364 19.87 6.30 14.96
C SER A 364 19.24 7.35 14.00
N PRO A 365 18.23 8.15 14.45
CA PRO A 365 17.56 8.08 15.74
C PRO A 365 16.40 7.08 15.80
N ALA A 366 15.85 6.87 17.00
CA ALA A 366 14.57 6.21 17.22
C ALA A 366 13.52 7.21 17.74
N VAL A 367 12.26 6.96 17.41
CA VAL A 367 11.09 7.71 17.87
C VAL A 367 10.32 6.83 18.85
N LEU A 368 10.08 7.30 20.06
CA LEU A 368 9.50 6.55 21.16
C LEU A 368 8.24 7.25 21.68
N ALA A 369 7.29 6.51 22.21
CA ALA A 369 6.13 7.09 22.88
C ALA A 369 6.55 7.86 24.16
N ALA A 370 7.62 7.43 24.82
CA ALA A 370 8.22 8.14 25.94
C ALA A 370 9.74 7.93 26.00
N GLU A 371 10.50 8.95 26.38
CA GLU A 371 11.97 8.92 26.42
C GLU A 371 12.54 7.76 27.25
N HIS A 372 11.88 7.38 28.35
CA HIS A 372 12.35 6.29 29.21
C HIS A 372 12.35 4.91 28.54
N GLU A 373 11.62 4.73 27.44
CA GLU A 373 11.59 3.46 26.68
C GLU A 373 12.91 3.20 25.93
N ARG A 374 13.78 4.21 25.81
CA ARG A 374 15.12 4.06 25.29
C ARG A 374 15.93 3.00 26.05
N GLU A 375 15.75 2.94 27.36
CA GLU A 375 16.42 1.94 28.21
C GLU A 375 16.04 0.51 27.82
N ARG A 376 14.78 0.28 27.44
CA ARG A 376 14.34 -1.03 26.99
C ARG A 376 15.05 -1.46 25.69
N ILE A 377 15.21 -0.54 24.73
CA ILE A 377 15.98 -0.81 23.52
C ILE A 377 17.43 -1.14 23.87
N VAL A 378 18.07 -0.32 24.71
CA VAL A 378 19.44 -0.56 25.15
C VAL A 378 19.58 -1.94 25.81
N ASP A 379 18.66 -2.35 26.67
CA ASP A 379 18.69 -3.67 27.31
C ASP A 379 18.60 -4.80 26.27
N GLN A 380 17.73 -4.69 25.27
CA GLN A 380 17.62 -5.68 24.19
C GLN A 380 18.89 -5.74 23.33
N LEU A 381 19.54 -4.59 23.07
CA LEU A 381 20.82 -4.56 22.38
C LEU A 381 21.93 -5.23 23.20
N LEU A 382 21.94 -5.05 24.54
CA LEU A 382 22.87 -5.73 25.43
C LEU A 382 22.62 -7.25 25.48
N ASP A 383 21.37 -7.69 25.34
CA ASP A 383 21.05 -9.13 25.23
C ASP A 383 21.63 -9.74 23.93
N THR A 384 21.60 -8.99 22.83
CA THR A 384 22.23 -9.39 21.57
C THR A 384 23.77 -9.44 21.74
N LEU A 385 24.36 -8.48 22.45
CA LEU A 385 25.79 -8.46 22.72
C LEU A 385 26.27 -9.69 23.51
N ARG A 386 25.45 -10.20 24.45
CA ARG A 386 25.72 -11.43 25.24
C ARG A 386 25.78 -12.71 24.41
N GLN A 387 25.32 -12.69 23.17
CA GLN A 387 25.44 -13.85 22.27
C GLN A 387 26.92 -14.09 21.81
N ARG A 388 27.74 -13.04 21.82
CA ARG A 388 29.12 -13.09 21.37
C ARG A 388 30.11 -13.04 22.53
N TYR A 389 29.89 -12.17 23.51
CA TYR A 389 30.82 -11.90 24.60
C TYR A 389 30.58 -12.82 25.80
N ASP A 390 31.67 -13.24 26.48
CA ASP A 390 31.62 -14.12 27.67
C ASP A 390 30.87 -13.46 28.85
N SER A 391 30.99 -12.13 28.97
CA SER A 391 30.24 -11.33 29.93
C SER A 391 29.95 -9.93 29.40
N VAL A 392 28.77 -9.39 29.75
CA VAL A 392 28.35 -8.01 29.46
C VAL A 392 27.74 -7.41 30.73
N GLU A 393 28.36 -6.37 31.23
CA GLU A 393 27.97 -5.65 32.46
C GLU A 393 27.72 -4.18 32.16
N ARG A 394 26.74 -3.56 32.84
CA ARG A 394 26.58 -2.12 32.87
C ARG A 394 27.53 -1.52 33.91
N ASP A 395 28.23 -0.47 33.52
CA ASP A 395 29.12 0.34 34.39
C ASP A 395 28.81 1.82 34.17
N GLY A 396 27.84 2.34 34.91
CA GLY A 396 27.31 3.69 34.73
C GLY A 396 26.71 3.88 33.34
N ASP A 397 27.23 4.84 32.57
CA ASP A 397 26.80 5.21 31.23
C ASP A 397 27.49 4.37 30.13
N ALA A 398 28.07 3.24 30.49
CA ALA A 398 28.72 2.32 29.54
C ALA A 398 28.30 0.88 29.74
N ALA A 399 28.42 0.09 28.68
CA ALA A 399 28.43 -1.36 28.73
C ALA A 399 29.85 -1.87 28.54
N VAL A 400 30.27 -2.77 29.43
CA VAL A 400 31.57 -3.42 29.41
C VAL A 400 31.37 -4.86 28.96
N ALA A 401 31.86 -5.20 27.79
CA ALA A 401 31.82 -6.53 27.22
C ALA A 401 33.20 -7.17 27.28
N ARG A 402 33.30 -8.40 27.79
CA ARG A 402 34.57 -9.14 27.90
C ARG A 402 34.48 -10.42 27.09
N GLU A 403 35.54 -10.71 26.36
CA GLU A 403 35.73 -11.96 25.65
C GLU A 403 37.11 -12.53 25.85
N THR A 404 37.22 -13.82 25.88
CA THR A 404 38.51 -14.52 26.03
C THR A 404 39.03 -14.90 24.64
N VAL A 405 39.99 -14.12 24.14
CA VAL A 405 40.57 -14.27 22.80
C VAL A 405 41.93 -14.91 22.82
N PHE A 406 42.31 -15.56 21.71
CA PHE A 406 43.66 -16.05 21.49
C PHE A 406 44.63 -14.88 21.34
N ASP A 407 45.74 -14.89 22.11
CA ASP A 407 46.82 -13.91 22.07
C ASP A 407 48.04 -14.46 21.29
N PRO A 408 48.24 -13.97 20.03
CA PRO A 408 49.36 -14.40 19.21
C PRO A 408 50.75 -14.03 19.81
N GLU A 409 50.86 -12.91 20.54
CA GLU A 409 52.11 -12.47 21.12
C GLU A 409 52.48 -13.40 22.29
N ARG A 410 51.52 -13.73 23.12
CA ARG A 410 51.71 -14.71 24.21
C ARG A 410 52.09 -16.09 23.70
N ALA A 411 51.45 -16.54 22.59
CA ALA A 411 51.81 -17.79 21.93
C ALA A 411 53.25 -17.76 21.40
N ARG A 412 53.68 -16.65 20.76
CA ARG A 412 55.10 -16.48 20.31
C ARG A 412 56.09 -16.52 21.48
N SER A 413 55.73 -15.86 22.59
CA SER A 413 56.61 -15.82 23.80
C SER A 413 56.84 -17.20 24.43
N LEU A 414 55.92 -18.14 24.20
CA LEU A 414 56.02 -19.55 24.62
C LEU A 414 56.70 -20.43 23.57
N GLY A 415 57.24 -19.86 22.51
CA GLY A 415 57.97 -20.61 21.46
C GLY A 415 57.05 -21.39 20.53
N ILE A 416 55.74 -21.12 20.51
CA ILE A 416 54.78 -21.82 19.63
C ILE A 416 54.98 -21.31 18.21
N PRO A 417 55.18 -22.19 17.22
CA PRO A 417 55.34 -21.78 15.83
C PRO A 417 54.03 -21.26 15.24
N GLU A 418 54.11 -20.16 14.47
CA GLU A 418 52.98 -19.60 13.73
C GLU A 418 52.46 -20.60 12.70
N GLY A 419 51.16 -20.49 12.38
CA GLY A 419 50.49 -21.33 11.39
C GLY A 419 49.53 -22.32 12.05
N PRO A 420 49.54 -23.64 11.70
CA PRO A 420 48.51 -24.58 12.18
C PRO A 420 48.39 -24.68 13.70
N ALA A 421 49.49 -24.47 14.44
CA ALA A 421 49.50 -24.49 15.91
C ALA A 421 48.71 -23.31 16.48
N PHE A 422 48.80 -22.13 15.88
CA PHE A 422 48.01 -20.95 16.27
C PHE A 422 46.52 -21.16 16.01
N GLY A 423 46.18 -21.73 14.83
CA GLY A 423 44.80 -22.05 14.49
C GLY A 423 44.19 -23.01 15.53
N ARG A 424 44.82 -24.08 15.85
CA ARG A 424 44.35 -25.07 16.85
C ARG A 424 44.15 -24.44 18.23
N LEU A 425 45.12 -23.64 18.70
CA LEU A 425 44.99 -22.96 20.00
C LEU A 425 43.88 -21.90 19.98
N ALA A 426 43.70 -21.20 18.88
CA ALA A 426 42.58 -20.26 18.71
C ALA A 426 41.24 -21.00 18.76
N ASP A 427 41.15 -22.16 18.12
CA ASP A 427 39.95 -23.02 18.11
C ASP A 427 39.73 -23.78 19.45
N GLY A 428 40.61 -23.55 20.45
CA GLY A 428 40.47 -24.14 21.78
C GLY A 428 41.07 -25.55 21.91
N GLU A 429 41.91 -25.98 20.95
CA GLU A 429 42.58 -27.27 20.97
C GLU A 429 44.01 -27.13 21.51
N PRO A 430 44.51 -28.09 22.32
CA PRO A 430 45.90 -28.11 22.76
C PRO A 430 46.85 -28.43 21.61
N VAL A 431 48.10 -27.91 21.72
CA VAL A 431 49.18 -28.25 20.79
C VAL A 431 50.36 -28.81 21.54
N GLU A 432 51.19 -29.63 20.85
CA GLU A 432 52.42 -30.17 21.37
C GLU A 432 53.59 -29.37 20.77
N VAL A 433 54.45 -28.83 21.65
CA VAL A 433 55.66 -28.12 21.28
C VAL A 433 56.80 -28.70 22.09
N ASP A 434 57.83 -29.19 21.44
CA ASP A 434 59.04 -29.82 22.06
C ASP A 434 58.73 -30.95 23.06
N GLY A 435 57.62 -31.69 22.81
CA GLY A 435 57.17 -32.82 23.65
C GLY A 435 56.33 -32.41 24.86
N GLU A 436 56.02 -31.14 24.99
CA GLU A 436 55.11 -30.59 26.04
C GLU A 436 53.78 -30.21 25.46
N GLN A 437 52.66 -30.66 26.09
CA GLN A 437 51.34 -30.21 25.71
C GLN A 437 50.99 -28.84 26.25
N ILE A 438 50.70 -27.89 25.38
CA ILE A 438 50.32 -26.55 25.72
C ILE A 438 48.79 -26.43 25.61
N PRO A 439 48.07 -26.25 26.72
CA PRO A 439 46.62 -26.08 26.69
C PRO A 439 46.26 -24.67 26.19
N PRO A 440 45.12 -24.48 25.50
CA PRO A 440 44.72 -23.23 24.89
C PRO A 440 44.57 -22.08 25.93
N GLY A 441 44.23 -22.39 27.18
CA GLY A 441 44.07 -21.36 28.24
C GLY A 441 45.31 -20.53 28.57
N VAL A 442 46.54 -21.05 28.30
CA VAL A 442 47.79 -20.33 28.60
C VAL A 442 48.12 -19.22 27.59
N VAL A 443 47.45 -19.26 26.40
CA VAL A 443 47.66 -18.33 25.32
C VAL A 443 46.38 -17.50 25.05
N ARG A 444 45.46 -17.50 25.97
CA ARG A 444 44.24 -16.68 25.91
C ARG A 444 44.36 -15.53 26.92
N VAL A 445 43.79 -14.38 26.54
CA VAL A 445 43.66 -13.19 27.36
C VAL A 445 42.26 -12.68 27.35
N GLU A 446 41.83 -12.14 28.46
CA GLU A 446 40.58 -11.41 28.51
C GLU A 446 40.74 -10.07 27.82
N GLN A 447 39.91 -9.76 26.87
CA GLN A 447 39.83 -8.49 26.19
C GLN A 447 38.55 -7.78 26.63
N GLU A 448 38.66 -6.52 27.00
CA GLU A 448 37.55 -5.66 27.40
C GLU A 448 37.25 -4.65 26.30
N THR A 449 35.96 -4.58 25.89
CA THR A 449 35.47 -3.52 25.01
C THR A 449 34.39 -2.73 25.73
N ARG A 450 34.48 -1.39 25.67
CA ARG A 450 33.50 -0.49 26.30
C ARG A 450 32.66 0.21 25.23
N PHE A 451 31.36 0.19 25.41
CA PHE A 451 30.38 0.87 24.55
C PHE A 451 29.73 1.98 25.38
N SER A 452 29.77 3.23 24.90
CA SER A 452 28.92 4.28 25.47
C SER A 452 27.45 3.94 25.31
N LEU A 453 26.64 4.22 26.31
CA LEU A 453 25.17 4.06 26.29
C LEU A 453 24.44 5.38 26.13
N THR A 454 25.18 6.51 26.07
CA THR A 454 24.60 7.88 26.05
C THR A 454 24.81 8.63 24.74
N ASP A 455 25.58 8.08 23.81
CA ASP A 455 25.91 8.75 22.52
C ASP A 455 24.91 8.38 21.45
#